data_c57f8ae15e459d87fdd2edab3bf3ad6d
#
_entry.id   c57f8ae15e459d87fdd2edab3bf3ad6d
#
_cell.length_a   1.000
_cell.length_b   1.000
_cell.length_c   1.000
_cell.angle_alpha   90.00
_cell.angle_beta   90.00
_cell.angle_gamma   90.00
#
_symmetry.space_group_name_H-M   'P 1'
#
loop_
_entity.id
_entity.type
_entity.pdbx_description
1 polymer ?
#
loop_
_entity_poly.entity_id
_entity_poly.type
_entity_poly.pdbx_seq_one_letter_code
_entity_poly.pdbx_strand_id
1 'polypeptide(L)'
;FRGYLYTDLLKRYKEVIIYDEDLDNIKKDMPVSSEADGWNFVYNDLKYAGEHLPVDKTPNGRLTSGAAYAMLSRAMLYAERWDDARIAAEKVMGMGYELEAKEDYSNAFKAGSKEAILQYCYDKSSTVTHDFDGYMVPGGDKALDGNSMTGGFGTPTQEMVESYEYA
;
A
#
# COMPACT_ATOMS: atom_id res chain seq x y z
N PHE A 1 -5.34 9.17 4.96
CA PHE A 1 -4.64 8.35 5.95
C PHE A 1 -5.60 7.50 6.79
N ARG A 2 -6.71 8.07 7.29
CA ARG A 2 -7.66 7.34 8.13
C ARG A 2 -8.17 6.06 7.45
N GLY A 3 -8.66 6.14 6.22
CA GLY A 3 -9.11 4.98 5.46
C GLY A 3 -8.03 3.91 5.26
N TYR A 4 -6.77 4.31 5.09
CA TYR A 4 -5.63 3.39 5.02
C TYR A 4 -5.43 2.63 6.34
N LEU A 5 -5.41 3.35 7.47
CA LEU A 5 -5.21 2.73 8.79
C LEU A 5 -6.38 1.81 9.16
N TYR A 6 -7.62 2.22 8.87
CA TYR A 6 -8.79 1.38 9.10
C TYR A 6 -8.83 0.15 8.20
N THR A 7 -8.30 0.21 6.99
CA THR A 7 -8.11 -0.98 6.15
C THR A 7 -7.25 -2.02 6.85
N ASP A 8 -6.14 -1.59 7.46
CA ASP A 8 -5.24 -2.50 8.16
C ASP A 8 -5.85 -3.08 9.45
N LEU A 9 -6.62 -2.28 10.17
CA LEU A 9 -7.37 -2.72 11.34
C LEU A 9 -8.45 -3.76 10.98
N LEU A 10 -9.27 -3.50 9.96
CA LEU A 10 -10.34 -4.40 9.54
C LEU A 10 -9.82 -5.74 9.02
N LYS A 11 -8.73 -5.74 8.28
CA LYS A 11 -8.06 -6.98 7.84
C LYS A 11 -7.65 -7.88 8.99
N ARG A 12 -7.35 -7.33 10.16
CA ARG A 12 -6.86 -8.06 11.32
C ARG A 12 -7.97 -8.41 12.31
N TYR A 13 -8.91 -7.51 12.52
CA TYR A 13 -9.86 -7.58 13.63
C TYR A 13 -11.32 -7.69 13.19
N LYS A 14 -11.62 -7.46 11.89
CA LYS A 14 -12.96 -7.47 11.29
C LYS A 14 -13.90 -6.39 11.85
N GLU A 15 -14.09 -6.37 13.17
CA GLU A 15 -14.92 -5.40 13.89
C GLU A 15 -14.03 -4.41 14.63
N VAL A 16 -14.27 -3.13 14.46
CA VAL A 16 -13.44 -2.05 15.01
C VAL A 16 -14.30 -0.92 15.54
N ILE A 17 -13.78 -0.14 16.48
CA ILE A 17 -14.41 1.10 16.90
C ILE A 17 -14.13 2.15 15.82
N ILE A 18 -15.17 2.78 15.28
CA ILE A 18 -15.04 3.85 14.29
C ILE A 18 -15.04 5.20 15.00
N TYR A 19 -13.97 5.96 14.76
CA TYR A 19 -13.85 7.35 15.16
C TYR A 19 -14.00 8.23 13.92
N ASP A 20 -15.08 9.01 13.89
CA ASP A 20 -15.33 10.01 12.84
C ASP A 20 -14.71 11.37 13.18
N GLU A 21 -15.12 12.43 12.51
CA GLU A 21 -14.65 13.80 12.75
C GLU A 21 -15.32 14.47 13.95
N ASP A 22 -16.42 13.91 14.44
CA ASP A 22 -17.16 14.49 15.55
C ASP A 22 -16.56 14.06 16.89
N LEU A 23 -15.67 14.90 17.41
CA LEU A 23 -14.99 14.65 18.67
C LEU A 23 -15.94 14.59 19.87
N ASP A 24 -17.12 15.20 19.77
CA ASP A 24 -18.14 15.16 20.84
C ASP A 24 -18.78 13.77 20.95
N ASN A 25 -18.70 12.97 19.90
CA ASN A 25 -19.17 11.58 19.90
C ASN A 25 -18.16 10.60 20.50
N ILE A 26 -16.94 11.01 20.78
CA ILE A 26 -15.93 10.14 21.38
C ILE A 26 -16.26 9.90 22.84
N LYS A 27 -16.79 8.72 23.14
CA LYS A 27 -17.10 8.27 24.50
C LYS A 27 -16.11 7.21 24.96
N LYS A 28 -15.96 7.09 26.27
CA LYS A 28 -15.07 6.08 26.87
C LYS A 28 -15.42 4.64 26.46
N ASP A 29 -16.71 4.36 26.33
CA ASP A 29 -17.24 3.02 26.04
C ASP A 29 -17.98 3.03 24.68
N MET A 30 -17.23 3.28 23.59
CA MET A 30 -17.78 3.17 22.24
C MET A 30 -17.95 1.71 21.83
N PRO A 31 -19.10 1.33 21.25
CA PRO A 31 -19.30 -0.01 20.75
C PRO A 31 -18.42 -0.25 19.51
N VAL A 32 -18.06 -1.48 19.27
CA VAL A 32 -17.46 -1.89 17.98
C VAL A 32 -18.54 -1.82 16.89
N SER A 33 -18.13 -1.38 15.71
CA SER A 33 -18.98 -1.37 14.52
C SER A 33 -18.89 -2.71 13.81
N SER A 34 -19.93 -3.05 13.06
CA SER A 34 -19.92 -4.24 12.23
C SER A 34 -18.80 -4.18 11.18
N GLU A 35 -18.35 -5.34 10.69
CA GLU A 35 -17.39 -5.44 9.58
C GLU A 35 -17.89 -4.65 8.35
N ALA A 36 -19.18 -4.75 8.03
CA ALA A 36 -19.78 -4.05 6.89
C ALA A 36 -19.73 -2.52 7.06
N ASP A 37 -20.02 -2.00 8.25
CA ASP A 37 -19.93 -0.56 8.53
C ASP A 37 -18.49 -0.08 8.48
N GLY A 38 -17.55 -0.88 8.98
CA GLY A 38 -16.13 -0.62 8.90
C GLY A 38 -15.66 -0.48 7.45
N TRP A 39 -16.02 -1.43 6.59
CA TRP A 39 -15.67 -1.35 5.16
C TRP A 39 -16.37 -0.21 4.42
N ASN A 40 -17.61 0.15 4.81
CA ASN A 40 -18.27 1.33 4.27
C ASN A 40 -17.53 2.62 4.66
N PHE A 41 -17.07 2.70 5.90
CA PHE A 41 -16.28 3.84 6.37
C PHE A 41 -14.97 4.00 5.60
N VAL A 42 -14.23 2.90 5.39
CA VAL A 42 -13.02 2.89 4.56
C VAL A 42 -13.31 3.30 3.13
N TYR A 43 -14.39 2.76 2.54
CA TYR A 43 -14.80 3.11 1.19
C TYR A 43 -15.03 4.62 1.03
N ASN A 44 -15.79 5.21 1.94
CA ASN A 44 -16.12 6.64 1.91
C ASN A 44 -14.86 7.51 2.04
N ASP A 45 -13.98 7.19 2.98
CA ASP A 45 -12.72 7.92 3.21
C ASP A 45 -11.80 7.89 1.98
N LEU A 46 -11.55 6.71 1.44
CA LEU A 46 -10.64 6.53 0.31
C LEU A 46 -11.23 7.08 -0.98
N LYS A 47 -12.55 6.95 -1.19
CA LYS A 47 -13.26 7.56 -2.31
C LYS A 47 -13.17 9.08 -2.24
N TYR A 48 -13.48 9.67 -1.09
CA TYR A 48 -13.37 11.11 -0.89
C TYR A 48 -11.95 11.61 -1.17
N ALA A 49 -10.93 10.90 -0.67
CA ALA A 49 -9.54 11.23 -0.96
C ALA A 49 -9.24 11.14 -2.47
N GLY A 50 -9.72 10.11 -3.15
CA GLY A 50 -9.55 9.95 -4.60
C GLY A 50 -10.20 11.08 -5.42
N GLU A 51 -11.32 11.59 -4.96
CA GLU A 51 -12.05 12.67 -5.63
C GLU A 51 -11.45 14.07 -5.39
N HIS A 52 -10.71 14.27 -4.30
CA HIS A 52 -10.24 15.60 -3.87
C HIS A 52 -8.73 15.79 -3.90
N LEU A 53 -7.95 14.73 -3.96
CA LEU A 53 -6.49 14.82 -4.09
C LEU A 53 -6.09 15.12 -5.54
N PRO A 54 -4.93 15.77 -5.77
CA PRO A 54 -4.44 16.04 -7.11
C PRO A 54 -4.12 14.72 -7.85
N VAL A 55 -4.35 14.72 -9.17
CA VAL A 55 -4.01 13.59 -10.05
C VAL A 55 -2.50 13.55 -10.31
N ASP A 56 -1.89 14.71 -10.51
CA ASP A 56 -0.48 14.82 -10.84
C ASP A 56 0.41 14.31 -9.69
N LYS A 57 1.43 13.54 -10.05
CA LYS A 57 2.45 13.10 -9.11
C LYS A 57 3.17 14.32 -8.55
N THR A 58 3.08 14.53 -7.26
CA THR A 58 3.83 15.59 -6.60
C THR A 58 5.25 15.11 -6.32
N PRO A 59 6.30 15.94 -6.53
CA PRO A 59 7.69 15.51 -6.39
C PRO A 59 8.08 15.02 -4.99
N ASN A 60 7.26 15.24 -3.98
CA ASN A 60 7.64 15.11 -2.57
C ASN A 60 6.98 13.93 -1.84
N GLY A 61 6.57 12.86 -2.53
CA GLY A 61 5.98 11.69 -1.90
C GLY A 61 4.62 11.95 -1.23
N ARG A 62 3.92 13.02 -1.62
CA ARG A 62 2.56 13.31 -1.15
C ARG A 62 1.57 12.37 -1.81
N LEU A 63 0.46 12.11 -1.11
CA LEU A 63 -0.62 11.29 -1.64
C LEU A 63 -1.31 11.98 -2.82
N THR A 64 -1.66 11.16 -3.80
CA THR A 64 -2.38 11.57 -5.00
C THR A 64 -3.74 10.88 -5.09
N SER A 65 -4.58 11.35 -6.00
CA SER A 65 -5.85 10.69 -6.36
C SER A 65 -5.61 9.23 -6.75
N GLY A 66 -4.59 8.96 -7.58
CA GLY A 66 -4.22 7.60 -7.98
C GLY A 66 -3.85 6.70 -6.80
N ALA A 67 -3.08 7.22 -5.83
CA ALA A 67 -2.75 6.48 -4.62
C ALA A 67 -4.01 6.13 -3.80
N ALA A 68 -4.95 7.07 -3.66
CA ALA A 68 -6.19 6.86 -2.92
C ALA A 68 -7.08 5.80 -3.61
N TYR A 69 -7.27 5.88 -4.93
CA TYR A 69 -8.06 4.88 -5.67
C TYR A 69 -7.37 3.50 -5.73
N ALA A 70 -6.05 3.44 -5.83
CA ALA A 70 -5.33 2.17 -5.76
C ALA A 70 -5.49 1.49 -4.39
N MET A 71 -5.43 2.28 -3.31
CA MET A 71 -5.73 1.78 -1.97
C MET A 71 -7.20 1.39 -1.81
N LEU A 72 -8.14 2.15 -2.40
CA LEU A 72 -9.56 1.79 -2.40
C LEU A 72 -9.79 0.46 -3.10
N SER A 73 -9.23 0.26 -4.29
CA SER A 73 -9.33 -1.00 -5.01
C SER A 73 -8.85 -2.16 -4.14
N ARG A 74 -7.68 -2.04 -3.54
CA ARG A 74 -7.12 -3.06 -2.65
C ARG A 74 -7.99 -3.31 -1.42
N ALA A 75 -8.51 -2.27 -0.77
CA ALA A 75 -9.39 -2.40 0.39
C ALA A 75 -10.69 -3.13 0.03
N MET A 76 -11.28 -2.81 -1.12
CA MET A 76 -12.52 -3.43 -1.58
C MET A 76 -12.34 -4.90 -1.98
N LEU A 77 -11.13 -5.34 -2.40
CA LEU A 77 -10.83 -6.77 -2.57
C LEU A 77 -10.91 -7.51 -1.23
N TYR A 78 -10.38 -6.96 -0.14
CA TYR A 78 -10.51 -7.56 1.19
C TYR A 78 -11.94 -7.56 1.73
N ALA A 79 -12.73 -6.56 1.34
CA ALA A 79 -14.14 -6.45 1.68
C ALA A 79 -15.06 -7.34 0.79
N GLU A 80 -14.49 -8.09 -0.17
CA GLU A 80 -15.21 -8.89 -1.18
C GLU A 80 -16.19 -8.06 -2.03
N ARG A 81 -15.94 -6.75 -2.14
CA ARG A 81 -16.73 -5.80 -2.94
C ARG A 81 -16.10 -5.65 -4.33
N TRP A 82 -16.24 -6.67 -5.15
CA TRP A 82 -15.52 -6.82 -6.43
C TRP A 82 -15.79 -5.69 -7.42
N ASP A 83 -17.04 -5.22 -7.53
CA ASP A 83 -17.40 -4.12 -8.44
C ASP A 83 -16.77 -2.79 -8.00
N ASP A 84 -16.77 -2.49 -6.71
CA ASP A 84 -16.12 -1.28 -6.18
C ASP A 84 -14.61 -1.34 -6.38
N ALA A 85 -14.01 -2.51 -6.17
CA ALA A 85 -12.59 -2.73 -6.43
C ALA A 85 -12.23 -2.51 -7.90
N ARG A 86 -13.06 -3.04 -8.83
CA ARG A 86 -12.88 -2.86 -10.28
C ARG A 86 -13.01 -1.39 -10.68
N ILE A 87 -14.07 -0.71 -10.23
CA ILE A 87 -14.31 0.71 -10.54
C ILE A 87 -13.13 1.58 -10.06
N ALA A 88 -12.62 1.33 -8.87
CA ALA A 88 -11.47 2.05 -8.34
C ALA A 88 -10.20 1.79 -9.16
N ALA A 89 -9.96 0.55 -9.58
CA ALA A 89 -8.82 0.20 -10.44
C ALA A 89 -8.92 0.89 -11.82
N GLU A 90 -10.10 0.89 -12.44
CA GLU A 90 -10.35 1.57 -13.72
C GLU A 90 -10.06 3.08 -13.62
N LYS A 91 -10.36 3.72 -12.48
CA LYS A 91 -9.98 5.12 -12.24
C LYS A 91 -8.47 5.32 -12.30
N VAL A 92 -7.70 4.44 -11.67
CA VAL A 92 -6.23 4.51 -11.68
C VAL A 92 -5.67 4.29 -13.09
N MET A 93 -6.20 3.33 -13.84
CA MET A 93 -5.79 3.06 -15.23
C MET A 93 -5.97 4.28 -16.13
N GLY A 94 -6.97 5.12 -15.88
CA GLY A 94 -7.19 6.38 -16.60
C GLY A 94 -6.28 7.54 -16.22
N MET A 95 -5.34 7.37 -15.27
CA MET A 95 -4.50 8.45 -14.72
C MET A 95 -3.06 8.49 -15.29
N GLY A 96 -2.80 7.77 -16.37
CA GLY A 96 -1.51 7.84 -17.08
C GLY A 96 -0.35 7.12 -16.40
N TYR A 97 -0.63 6.14 -15.53
CA TYR A 97 0.38 5.18 -15.07
C TYR A 97 0.65 4.17 -16.19
N GLU A 98 1.92 3.82 -16.36
CA GLU A 98 2.35 2.89 -17.41
C GLU A 98 3.21 1.80 -16.80
N LEU A 99 3.10 0.59 -17.34
CA LEU A 99 4.00 -0.51 -16.96
C LEU A 99 5.40 -0.27 -17.53
N GLU A 100 6.41 -0.67 -16.80
CA GLU A 100 7.77 -0.76 -17.33
C GLU A 100 7.85 -1.87 -18.39
N ALA A 101 8.76 -1.72 -19.36
CA ALA A 101 8.98 -2.78 -20.32
C ALA A 101 9.56 -4.02 -19.61
N LYS A 102 9.30 -5.21 -20.16
CA LYS A 102 9.79 -6.48 -19.56
C LYS A 102 11.32 -6.45 -19.37
N GLU A 103 12.05 -5.90 -20.33
CA GLU A 103 13.50 -5.76 -20.31
C GLU A 103 13.99 -4.80 -19.23
N ASP A 104 13.13 -3.84 -18.86
CA ASP A 104 13.41 -2.80 -17.86
C ASP A 104 12.68 -3.03 -16.53
N TYR A 105 12.21 -4.24 -16.27
CA TYR A 105 11.42 -4.59 -15.08
C TYR A 105 12.05 -4.08 -13.78
N SER A 106 13.37 -4.08 -13.66
CA SER A 106 14.06 -3.55 -12.48
C SER A 106 13.79 -2.07 -12.22
N ASN A 107 13.38 -1.31 -13.25
CA ASN A 107 13.06 0.11 -13.09
C ASN A 107 11.75 0.34 -12.31
N ALA A 108 10.84 -0.65 -12.27
CA ALA A 108 9.62 -0.57 -11.48
C ALA A 108 9.90 -0.31 -9.97
N PHE A 109 11.07 -0.75 -9.49
CA PHE A 109 11.48 -0.61 -8.08
C PHE A 109 12.37 0.60 -7.80
N LYS A 110 12.67 1.41 -8.81
CA LYS A 110 13.51 2.61 -8.66
C LYS A 110 12.67 3.86 -8.38
N ALA A 111 13.30 4.83 -7.74
CA ALA A 111 12.68 6.13 -7.54
C ALA A 111 12.32 6.77 -8.89
N GLY A 112 11.09 7.29 -8.98
CA GLY A 112 10.60 7.95 -10.20
C GLY A 112 10.11 7.00 -11.29
N SER A 113 9.97 5.70 -11.03
CA SER A 113 9.34 4.77 -11.98
C SER A 113 7.97 5.28 -12.43
N LYS A 114 7.68 5.15 -13.72
CA LYS A 114 6.38 5.48 -14.31
C LYS A 114 5.27 4.52 -13.84
N GLU A 115 5.64 3.31 -13.42
CA GLU A 115 4.74 2.31 -12.88
C GLU A 115 4.32 2.62 -11.43
N ALA A 116 5.15 3.36 -10.68
CA ALA A 116 4.90 3.62 -9.28
C ALA A 116 3.72 4.56 -9.05
N ILE A 117 2.68 4.07 -8.37
CA ILE A 117 1.51 4.84 -7.97
C ILE A 117 1.76 5.57 -6.66
N LEU A 118 2.35 4.87 -5.69
CA LEU A 118 2.74 5.41 -4.38
C LEU A 118 4.07 4.77 -3.96
N GLN A 119 5.03 5.60 -3.59
CA GLN A 119 6.31 5.15 -3.06
C GLN A 119 6.56 5.77 -1.69
N TYR A 120 7.07 4.97 -0.78
CA TYR A 120 7.63 5.46 0.47
C TYR A 120 9.11 5.77 0.21
N CYS A 121 9.48 7.05 0.28
CA CYS A 121 10.84 7.48 -0.03
C CYS A 121 11.71 7.42 1.23
N TYR A 122 12.73 6.57 1.18
CA TYR A 122 13.80 6.52 2.18
C TYR A 122 14.96 7.40 1.77
N ASP A 123 15.69 7.94 2.73
CA ASP A 123 16.83 8.82 2.49
C ASP A 123 18.06 8.33 3.25
N LYS A 124 19.17 8.13 2.52
CA LYS A 124 20.44 7.70 3.11
C LYS A 124 21.09 8.75 4.01
N SER A 125 20.77 10.03 3.81
CA SER A 125 21.35 11.16 4.57
C SER A 125 20.61 11.47 5.86
N SER A 126 19.50 10.78 6.14
CA SER A 126 18.62 11.05 7.27
C SER A 126 18.44 9.83 8.17
N THR A 127 17.70 10.01 9.26
CA THR A 127 17.26 8.90 10.12
C THR A 127 16.12 8.08 9.52
N VAL A 128 15.62 8.44 8.31
CA VAL A 128 14.55 7.75 7.60
C VAL A 128 15.15 6.70 6.67
N THR A 129 15.79 5.71 7.27
CA THR A 129 16.41 4.58 6.59
C THR A 129 15.54 3.33 6.74
N HIS A 130 15.89 2.25 6.06
CA HIS A 130 15.29 0.93 6.24
C HIS A 130 16.38 -0.14 6.33
N ASP A 131 16.03 -1.26 6.97
CA ASP A 131 16.90 -2.42 7.12
C ASP A 131 16.45 -3.59 6.20
N PHE A 132 15.78 -3.29 5.09
CA PHE A 132 15.21 -4.30 4.19
C PHE A 132 16.27 -5.30 3.74
N ASP A 133 17.43 -4.81 3.30
CA ASP A 133 18.53 -5.66 2.84
C ASP A 133 19.05 -6.56 3.96
N GLY A 134 19.09 -6.03 5.20
CA GLY A 134 19.51 -6.79 6.38
C GLY A 134 18.63 -8.00 6.68
N TYR A 135 17.35 -7.93 6.35
CA TYR A 135 16.38 -9.00 6.60
C TYR A 135 16.18 -9.95 5.41
N MET A 136 16.29 -9.44 4.19
CA MET A 136 15.91 -10.20 2.98
C MET A 136 17.08 -10.89 2.30
N VAL A 137 18.30 -10.37 2.45
CA VAL A 137 19.50 -10.99 1.86
C VAL A 137 19.83 -12.32 2.57
N PRO A 138 20.23 -13.39 1.85
CA PRO A 138 20.62 -14.65 2.45
C PRO A 138 21.69 -14.48 3.52
N GLY A 139 21.59 -15.23 4.61
CA GLY A 139 22.56 -15.20 5.69
C GLY A 139 23.96 -15.62 5.19
N GLY A 140 24.96 -14.86 5.58
CA GLY A 140 26.34 -15.07 5.16
C GLY A 140 26.81 -14.21 3.97
N ASP A 141 25.86 -13.59 3.22
CA ASP A 141 26.22 -12.58 2.23
C ASP A 141 26.71 -11.31 2.92
N LYS A 142 27.46 -10.51 2.18
CA LYS A 142 27.95 -9.22 2.67
C LYS A 142 27.17 -8.10 1.99
N ALA A 143 26.74 -7.12 2.79
CA ALA A 143 26.27 -5.86 2.27
C ALA A 143 27.37 -5.15 1.46
N LEU A 144 26.98 -4.16 0.65
CA LEU A 144 27.93 -3.36 -0.15
C LEU A 144 28.97 -2.62 0.71
N ASP A 145 28.68 -2.40 1.99
CA ASP A 145 29.60 -1.81 2.98
C ASP A 145 30.55 -2.84 3.63
N GLY A 146 30.47 -4.11 3.24
CA GLY A 146 31.32 -5.19 3.75
C GLY A 146 30.86 -5.84 5.06
N ASN A 147 29.76 -5.37 5.66
CA ASN A 147 29.22 -5.96 6.87
C ASN A 147 28.49 -7.27 6.56
N SER A 148 28.57 -8.23 7.49
CA SER A 148 27.84 -9.49 7.37
C SER A 148 26.34 -9.27 7.56
N MET A 149 25.55 -9.83 6.65
CA MET A 149 24.09 -9.79 6.72
C MET A 149 23.58 -10.99 7.51
N THR A 150 22.55 -10.78 8.30
CA THR A 150 21.90 -11.83 9.11
C THR A 150 20.53 -12.26 8.55
N GLY A 151 20.27 -11.91 7.29
CA GLY A 151 18.98 -12.03 6.61
C GLY A 151 18.51 -13.48 6.36
N GLY A 152 17.64 -13.65 5.39
CA GLY A 152 17.05 -14.92 5.02
C GLY A 152 15.65 -15.15 5.63
N PHE A 153 15.04 -14.10 6.19
CA PHE A 153 13.69 -14.20 6.79
C PHE A 153 12.55 -14.20 5.78
N GLY A 154 12.80 -13.75 4.55
CA GLY A 154 11.80 -13.63 3.49
C GLY A 154 12.04 -14.62 2.35
N THR A 155 12.17 -15.91 2.63
CA THR A 155 12.31 -16.93 1.58
C THR A 155 10.96 -17.18 0.90
N PRO A 156 10.92 -17.19 -0.46
CA PRO A 156 9.68 -17.53 -1.17
C PRO A 156 9.31 -19.00 -0.97
N THR A 157 8.00 -19.28 -1.00
CA THR A 157 7.53 -20.65 -1.04
C THR A 157 7.79 -21.30 -2.39
N GLN A 158 7.79 -22.63 -2.46
CA GLN A 158 7.99 -23.36 -3.72
C GLN A 158 6.91 -22.99 -4.74
N GLU A 159 5.65 -22.86 -4.31
CA GLU A 159 4.52 -22.47 -5.18
C GLU A 159 4.72 -21.06 -5.75
N MET A 160 5.28 -20.15 -4.98
CA MET A 160 5.58 -18.81 -5.48
C MET A 160 6.67 -18.85 -6.54
N VAL A 161 7.73 -19.62 -6.34
CA VAL A 161 8.81 -19.79 -7.33
C VAL A 161 8.26 -20.40 -8.62
N GLU A 162 7.42 -21.44 -8.51
CA GLU A 162 6.81 -22.13 -9.65
C GLU A 162 5.75 -21.28 -10.39
N SER A 163 5.23 -20.22 -9.76
CA SER A 163 4.28 -19.31 -10.39
C SER A 163 4.92 -18.32 -11.38
N TYR A 164 6.24 -18.17 -11.34
CA TYR A 164 6.96 -17.35 -12.32
C TYR A 164 7.11 -18.11 -13.65
N GLU A 165 6.87 -17.39 -14.74
CA GLU A 165 7.13 -17.92 -16.08
C GLU A 165 8.64 -18.10 -16.29
N TYR A 166 9.02 -19.30 -16.69
CA TYR A 166 10.38 -19.55 -17.14
C TYR A 166 10.58 -18.88 -18.49
N ALA A 167 11.64 -18.08 -18.61
CA ALA A 167 12.00 -17.41 -19.86
C ALA A 167 12.67 -18.37 -20.85
#